data_18199784ef15625b552d4ee56113ab29
#
_entry.id   18199784ef15625b552d4ee56113ab29
#
_cell.length_a   1.000
_cell.length_b   1.000
_cell.length_c   1.000
_cell.angle_alpha   90.00
_cell.angle_beta   90.00
_cell.angle_gamma   90.00
#
_symmetry.space_group_name_H-M   'P 1'
#
loop_
_entity.id
_entity.type
_entity.pdbx_description
1 polymer ?
#
loop_
_entity_poly.entity_id
_entity_poly.type
_entity_poly.pdbx_seq_one_letter_code
_entity_poly.pdbx_strand_id
1 'polypeptide(L)'
;MKNPPLHRYATRPGLYFTDDGGADAVVRSETADQVWFCVLEPLDQPSAFYADAARLFNEPGLTFIDQAKKQRICTRRIPSLNLRETLFRMDGPNYGLWYVHVPQAWDGMQYGYRVNGPWDPDHGVSFNPYKLLLDPYAKGIEGSMELDPGAFSYECEIVNGKVKGSPFGPMSTIDSVGHVPVSVAIDDRATNKHDGEPSHPHVAWSKTVIYELHVKGFTANAPWLPKELRGTYAGLAHPATLSYLQDLGVTSIELLPIQAKQSELFLQERGRVNYWGYSTLGYFAPEASYATKRSQEAGA
;
A
#
# COMPACT_ATOMS: atom_id res chain seq x y z
N MET A 1 -22.77 1.14 -20.90
CA MET A 1 -22.77 2.33 -20.04
C MET A 1 -21.78 3.33 -20.63
N LYS A 2 -22.17 4.57 -20.84
CA LYS A 2 -21.26 5.63 -21.31
C LYS A 2 -20.36 5.99 -20.13
N ASN A 3 -19.04 5.90 -20.28
CA ASN A 3 -18.10 6.39 -19.29
C ASN A 3 -18.41 7.86 -18.98
N PRO A 4 -18.45 8.28 -17.72
CA PRO A 4 -18.57 9.69 -17.40
C PRO A 4 -17.37 10.44 -18.01
N PRO A 5 -17.52 11.71 -18.37
CA PRO A 5 -16.45 12.45 -19.02
C PRO A 5 -15.23 12.51 -18.09
N LEU A 6 -14.10 12.05 -18.59
CA LEU A 6 -12.77 11.98 -17.96
C LEU A 6 -12.30 13.28 -17.24
N HIS A 7 -12.95 14.41 -17.51
CA HIS A 7 -12.53 15.72 -17.02
C HIS A 7 -12.66 16.00 -15.52
N ARG A 8 -13.39 15.18 -14.77
CA ARG A 8 -13.63 15.45 -13.34
C ARG A 8 -12.70 14.70 -12.39
N TYR A 9 -12.12 13.59 -12.84
CA TYR A 9 -11.40 12.65 -11.96
C TYR A 9 -9.92 12.43 -12.32
N ALA A 10 -9.52 12.76 -13.54
CA ALA A 10 -8.21 12.43 -14.10
C ALA A 10 -7.02 13.29 -13.61
N THR A 11 -7.18 14.16 -12.63
CA THR A 11 -6.12 15.08 -12.23
C THR A 11 -5.46 14.74 -10.90
N ARG A 12 -5.99 13.78 -10.14
CA ARG A 12 -5.57 13.51 -8.77
C ARG A 12 -5.28 12.02 -8.58
N PRO A 13 -4.00 11.59 -8.61
CA PRO A 13 -3.63 10.19 -8.34
C PRO A 13 -4.04 9.72 -6.95
N GLY A 14 -4.39 8.42 -6.84
CA GLY A 14 -4.83 7.75 -5.62
C GLY A 14 -6.21 7.11 -5.77
N LEU A 15 -6.74 6.60 -4.66
CA LEU A 15 -8.07 6.00 -4.55
C LEU A 15 -9.00 6.93 -3.77
N TYR A 16 -10.18 7.21 -4.32
CA TYR A 16 -11.17 8.13 -3.75
C TYR A 16 -12.55 7.50 -3.74
N PHE A 17 -13.15 7.32 -2.56
CA PHE A 17 -14.52 6.86 -2.43
C PHE A 17 -15.50 7.88 -2.99
N THR A 18 -16.53 7.39 -3.65
CA THR A 18 -17.57 8.17 -4.32
C THR A 18 -18.92 8.02 -3.62
N ASP A 19 -19.85 8.96 -3.86
CA ASP A 19 -21.15 8.98 -3.20
C ASP A 19 -22.10 7.87 -3.68
N ASP A 20 -21.80 7.23 -4.81
CA ASP A 20 -22.55 6.10 -5.35
C ASP A 20 -22.18 4.74 -4.74
N GLY A 21 -21.30 4.73 -3.73
CA GLY A 21 -20.82 3.52 -3.05
C GLY A 21 -19.66 2.82 -3.75
N GLY A 22 -19.04 3.47 -4.74
CA GLY A 22 -17.84 3.01 -5.42
C GLY A 22 -16.59 3.77 -5.01
N ALA A 23 -15.52 3.60 -5.80
CA ALA A 23 -14.31 4.39 -5.70
C ALA A 23 -13.70 4.66 -7.08
N ASP A 24 -13.09 5.82 -7.23
CA ASP A 24 -12.29 6.20 -8.39
C ASP A 24 -10.82 5.96 -8.12
N ALA A 25 -10.18 5.13 -8.94
CA ALA A 25 -8.75 4.85 -8.87
C ALA A 25 -8.02 5.54 -10.01
N VAL A 26 -6.96 6.27 -9.69
CA VAL A 26 -6.12 7.01 -10.64
C VAL A 26 -4.65 6.74 -10.36
N VAL A 27 -3.90 6.33 -11.38
CA VAL A 27 -2.45 6.12 -11.26
C VAL A 27 -1.72 6.69 -12.48
N ARG A 28 -0.48 7.13 -12.29
CA ARG A 28 0.35 7.65 -13.37
C ARG A 28 1.31 6.59 -13.90
N SER A 29 1.29 6.39 -15.22
CA SER A 29 2.32 5.64 -15.95
C SER A 29 2.34 6.13 -17.39
N GLU A 30 3.45 6.74 -17.83
CA GLU A 30 3.55 7.37 -19.14
C GLU A 30 3.80 6.38 -20.27
N THR A 31 4.48 5.28 -19.96
CA THR A 31 5.00 4.33 -20.96
C THR A 31 4.41 2.93 -20.82
N ALA A 32 3.42 2.73 -19.96
CA ALA A 32 2.70 1.48 -19.86
C ALA A 32 1.81 1.26 -21.09
N ASP A 33 1.73 0.03 -21.55
CA ASP A 33 0.79 -0.38 -22.61
C ASP A 33 -0.61 -0.63 -22.05
N GLN A 34 -0.69 -1.10 -20.80
CA GLN A 34 -1.94 -1.44 -20.14
C GLN A 34 -1.78 -1.46 -18.63
N VAL A 35 -2.79 -0.96 -17.92
CA VAL A 35 -2.86 -0.95 -16.46
C VAL A 35 -4.17 -1.59 -16.01
N TRP A 36 -4.10 -2.41 -14.93
CA TRP A 36 -5.26 -2.95 -14.23
C TRP A 36 -5.24 -2.51 -12.78
N PHE A 37 -6.39 -2.10 -12.30
CA PHE A 37 -6.67 -2.01 -10.86
C PHE A 37 -7.12 -3.38 -10.39
N CYS A 38 -6.52 -3.92 -9.34
CA CYS A 38 -6.72 -5.28 -8.87
C CYS A 38 -7.28 -5.26 -7.45
N VAL A 39 -8.39 -5.94 -7.22
CA VAL A 39 -9.00 -6.11 -5.90
C VAL A 39 -8.80 -7.54 -5.43
N LEU A 40 -8.38 -7.71 -4.19
CA LEU A 40 -8.22 -9.01 -3.54
C LEU A 40 -9.35 -9.23 -2.54
N GLU A 41 -10.01 -10.40 -2.62
CA GLU A 41 -11.11 -10.80 -1.75
C GLU A 41 -10.90 -12.23 -1.26
N PRO A 42 -11.29 -12.58 -0.01
CA PRO A 42 -11.33 -13.97 0.45
C PRO A 42 -12.25 -14.84 -0.41
N LEU A 43 -11.84 -16.08 -0.72
CA LEU A 43 -12.65 -17.02 -1.52
C LEU A 43 -13.88 -17.54 -0.78
N ASP A 44 -13.82 -17.63 0.54
CA ASP A 44 -14.87 -18.13 1.43
C ASP A 44 -15.96 -17.09 1.73
N GLN A 45 -15.83 -15.88 1.21
CA GLN A 45 -16.82 -14.82 1.31
C GLN A 45 -17.49 -14.53 -0.03
N PRO A 46 -18.75 -14.05 -0.04
CA PRO A 46 -19.40 -13.54 -1.25
C PRO A 46 -18.56 -12.40 -1.86
N SER A 47 -18.41 -12.40 -3.19
CA SER A 47 -17.71 -11.31 -3.87
C SER A 47 -18.61 -10.09 -4.03
N ALA A 48 -18.05 -8.89 -3.80
CA ALA A 48 -18.73 -7.63 -4.09
C ALA A 48 -18.96 -7.42 -5.61
N PHE A 49 -18.15 -8.07 -6.46
CA PHE A 49 -18.15 -7.86 -7.92
C PHE A 49 -18.76 -8.99 -8.73
N TYR A 50 -19.25 -10.06 -8.08
CA TYR A 50 -19.47 -11.36 -8.72
C TYR A 50 -20.91 -11.63 -9.19
N ALA A 51 -21.88 -10.78 -8.85
CA ALA A 51 -23.29 -11.06 -9.20
C ALA A 51 -23.57 -11.10 -10.71
N ASP A 52 -22.75 -10.43 -11.55
CA ASP A 52 -23.02 -10.28 -12.97
C ASP A 52 -21.86 -10.69 -13.92
N ALA A 53 -20.68 -11.03 -13.45
CA ALA A 53 -19.50 -11.21 -14.31
C ALA A 53 -18.81 -12.55 -14.09
N ALA A 54 -19.56 -13.65 -14.01
CA ALA A 54 -18.99 -14.99 -13.87
C ALA A 54 -18.30 -15.48 -15.17
N ARG A 55 -17.38 -14.72 -15.70
CA ARG A 55 -16.35 -15.27 -16.58
C ARG A 55 -15.11 -15.54 -15.76
N LEU A 56 -15.21 -16.59 -14.94
CA LEU A 56 -14.04 -17.22 -14.35
C LEU A 56 -13.04 -17.53 -15.45
N PHE A 57 -11.82 -17.13 -15.20
CA PHE A 57 -10.68 -17.54 -15.97
C PHE A 57 -10.60 -19.06 -16.07
N ASN A 58 -10.74 -19.63 -17.24
CA ASN A 58 -10.67 -21.05 -17.47
C ASN A 58 -10.38 -21.42 -18.93
N GLU A 59 -9.68 -20.57 -19.71
CA GLU A 59 -9.27 -20.97 -21.06
C GLU A 59 -7.96 -21.76 -20.99
N PRO A 60 -7.95 -23.06 -21.35
CA PRO A 60 -6.72 -23.86 -21.34
C PRO A 60 -5.64 -23.24 -22.24
N GLY A 61 -4.40 -23.19 -21.74
CA GLY A 61 -3.24 -22.72 -22.50
C GLY A 61 -2.99 -21.20 -22.48
N LEU A 62 -3.86 -20.39 -21.85
CA LEU A 62 -3.60 -18.97 -21.66
C LEU A 62 -3.22 -18.65 -20.20
N THR A 63 -2.32 -17.70 -20.00
CA THR A 63 -2.04 -17.17 -18.66
C THR A 63 -3.19 -16.24 -18.22
N PHE A 64 -3.33 -15.95 -16.94
CA PHE A 64 -4.34 -15.00 -16.47
C PHE A 64 -4.10 -13.58 -17.04
N ILE A 65 -2.87 -13.23 -17.34
CA ILE A 65 -2.51 -11.96 -17.98
C ILE A 65 -3.00 -11.92 -19.43
N ASP A 66 -2.86 -13.00 -20.19
CA ASP A 66 -3.34 -13.05 -21.57
C ASP A 66 -4.86 -12.88 -21.64
N GLN A 67 -5.59 -13.36 -20.65
CA GLN A 67 -7.02 -13.17 -20.58
C GLN A 67 -7.41 -11.78 -20.10
N ALA A 68 -6.72 -11.24 -19.09
CA ALA A 68 -6.93 -9.88 -18.63
C ALA A 68 -6.72 -8.86 -19.75
N LYS A 69 -5.80 -9.13 -20.70
CA LYS A 69 -5.59 -8.29 -21.90
C LYS A 69 -6.81 -8.25 -22.82
N LYS A 70 -7.65 -9.27 -22.82
CA LYS A 70 -8.82 -9.39 -23.71
C LYS A 70 -10.12 -8.87 -23.10
N GLN A 71 -10.17 -8.66 -21.77
CA GLN A 71 -11.40 -8.35 -21.04
C GLN A 71 -11.28 -7.03 -20.27
N ARG A 72 -12.41 -6.33 -20.06
CA ARG A 72 -12.43 -5.13 -19.20
C ARG A 72 -12.42 -5.49 -17.72
N ILE A 73 -13.06 -6.58 -17.35
CA ILE A 73 -13.08 -7.12 -15.99
C ILE A 73 -12.78 -8.61 -16.10
N CYS A 74 -11.82 -9.07 -15.34
CA CYS A 74 -11.38 -10.46 -15.30
C CYS A 74 -11.18 -10.89 -13.86
N THR A 75 -11.72 -12.04 -13.47
CA THR A 75 -11.57 -12.58 -12.12
C THR A 75 -10.88 -13.93 -12.16
N ARG A 76 -9.92 -14.14 -11.27
CA ARG A 76 -9.27 -15.44 -11.05
C ARG A 76 -9.34 -15.87 -9.60
N ARG A 77 -9.22 -17.17 -9.37
CA ARG A 77 -9.07 -17.75 -8.03
C ARG A 77 -7.61 -18.09 -7.77
N ILE A 78 -7.17 -17.89 -6.53
CA ILE A 78 -5.85 -18.27 -6.03
C ILE A 78 -6.07 -19.16 -4.80
N PRO A 79 -6.40 -20.47 -5.00
CA PRO A 79 -6.83 -21.34 -3.92
C PRO A 79 -5.76 -21.54 -2.84
N SER A 80 -4.48 -21.54 -3.21
CA SER A 80 -3.36 -21.67 -2.27
C SER A 80 -3.30 -20.57 -1.22
N LEU A 81 -3.88 -19.40 -1.51
CA LEU A 81 -3.93 -18.25 -0.62
C LEU A 81 -5.34 -17.98 -0.08
N ASN A 82 -6.33 -18.81 -0.43
CA ASN A 82 -7.75 -18.55 -0.17
C ASN A 82 -8.22 -17.18 -0.70
N LEU A 83 -7.68 -16.74 -1.84
CA LEU A 83 -7.97 -15.42 -2.42
C LEU A 83 -8.61 -15.51 -3.80
N ARG A 84 -9.39 -14.48 -4.11
CA ARG A 84 -9.88 -14.14 -5.43
C ARG A 84 -9.28 -12.79 -5.81
N GLU A 85 -8.82 -12.65 -7.05
CA GLU A 85 -8.35 -11.39 -7.61
C GLU A 85 -9.25 -10.97 -8.76
N THR A 86 -9.83 -9.78 -8.67
CA THR A 86 -10.61 -9.16 -9.75
C THR A 86 -9.82 -8.00 -10.33
N LEU A 87 -9.51 -8.09 -11.63
CA LEU A 87 -8.76 -7.11 -12.40
C LEU A 87 -9.73 -6.23 -13.20
N PHE A 88 -9.68 -4.95 -12.95
CA PHE A 88 -10.41 -3.91 -13.70
C PHE A 88 -9.43 -3.21 -14.64
N ARG A 89 -9.64 -3.36 -15.95
CA ARG A 89 -8.82 -2.66 -16.95
C ARG A 89 -9.07 -1.17 -16.86
N MET A 90 -8.02 -0.41 -16.67
CA MET A 90 -8.07 1.05 -16.59
C MET A 90 -8.14 1.68 -17.99
N ASP A 91 -8.78 2.83 -18.08
CA ASP A 91 -8.81 3.68 -19.27
C ASP A 91 -7.64 4.67 -19.21
N GLY A 92 -6.91 4.81 -20.34
CA GLY A 92 -5.72 5.66 -20.41
C GLY A 92 -4.73 5.20 -21.48
N PRO A 93 -3.51 5.81 -21.55
CA PRO A 93 -3.14 6.97 -20.77
C PRO A 93 -3.78 8.27 -21.31
N ASN A 94 -4.18 9.16 -20.40
CA ASN A 94 -4.53 10.52 -20.73
C ASN A 94 -3.56 11.44 -19.95
N TYR A 95 -2.64 12.10 -20.63
CA TYR A 95 -1.51 12.81 -20.02
C TYR A 95 -0.72 11.95 -19.01
N GLY A 96 -0.53 10.66 -19.31
CA GLY A 96 0.15 9.70 -18.45
C GLY A 96 -0.69 9.15 -17.31
N LEU A 97 -1.95 9.57 -17.16
CA LEU A 97 -2.87 9.08 -16.12
C LEU A 97 -3.77 7.97 -16.66
N TRP A 98 -3.95 6.96 -15.82
CA TRP A 98 -4.86 5.84 -16.00
C TRP A 98 -5.96 5.92 -14.96
N TYR A 99 -7.19 5.61 -15.34
CA TYR A 99 -8.39 5.78 -14.55
C TYR A 99 -9.32 4.58 -14.64
N VAL A 100 -9.96 4.24 -13.51
CA VAL A 100 -11.11 3.33 -13.48
C VAL A 100 -12.04 3.68 -12.31
N HIS A 101 -13.35 3.58 -12.55
CA HIS A 101 -14.35 3.55 -11.50
C HIS A 101 -14.59 2.10 -11.07
N VAL A 102 -14.44 1.83 -9.78
CA VAL A 102 -14.66 0.52 -9.15
C VAL A 102 -16.00 0.58 -8.41
N PRO A 103 -17.02 -0.13 -8.87
CA PRO A 103 -18.30 -0.13 -8.18
C PRO A 103 -18.19 -0.89 -6.85
N GLN A 104 -18.99 -0.52 -5.86
CA GLN A 104 -19.10 -1.25 -4.59
C GLN A 104 -17.75 -1.40 -3.85
N ALA A 105 -16.93 -0.36 -3.84
CA ALA A 105 -15.71 -0.31 -3.03
C ALA A 105 -16.07 -0.14 -1.53
N TRP A 106 -15.24 -0.69 -0.65
CA TRP A 106 -15.46 -0.62 0.80
C TRP A 106 -14.18 -0.22 1.55
N ASP A 107 -14.36 0.31 2.74
CA ASP A 107 -13.26 0.60 3.66
C ASP A 107 -12.57 -0.71 4.08
N GLY A 108 -11.24 -0.74 4.05
CA GLY A 108 -10.46 -1.96 4.27
C GLY A 108 -10.29 -2.86 3.03
N MET A 109 -10.79 -2.48 1.85
CA MET A 109 -10.59 -3.24 0.61
C MET A 109 -9.11 -3.34 0.27
N GLN A 110 -8.60 -4.57 0.12
CA GLN A 110 -7.22 -4.81 -0.34
C GLN A 110 -7.14 -4.65 -1.86
N TYR A 111 -6.16 -3.89 -2.32
CA TYR A 111 -5.98 -3.61 -3.75
C TYR A 111 -4.53 -3.36 -4.14
N GLY A 112 -4.30 -3.29 -5.44
CA GLY A 112 -3.03 -2.91 -6.04
C GLY A 112 -3.16 -2.70 -7.53
N TYR A 113 -2.03 -2.56 -8.21
CA TYR A 113 -1.99 -2.38 -9.66
C TYR A 113 -1.16 -3.47 -10.32
N ARG A 114 -1.58 -3.89 -11.52
CA ARG A 114 -0.73 -4.65 -12.44
C ARG A 114 -0.51 -3.80 -13.68
N VAL A 115 0.74 -3.79 -14.15
CA VAL A 115 1.14 -2.91 -15.26
C VAL A 115 1.86 -3.74 -16.31
N ASN A 116 1.37 -3.69 -17.55
CA ASN A 116 2.01 -4.29 -18.70
C ASN A 116 2.69 -3.20 -19.54
N GLY A 117 3.84 -3.53 -20.07
CA GLY A 117 4.64 -2.64 -20.92
C GLY A 117 5.96 -3.33 -21.30
N PRO A 118 6.91 -2.60 -21.88
CA PRO A 118 8.20 -3.14 -22.27
C PRO A 118 9.01 -3.66 -21.07
N TRP A 119 9.75 -4.74 -21.29
CA TRP A 119 10.75 -5.25 -20.38
C TRP A 119 12.13 -4.97 -20.97
N ASP A 120 12.76 -3.90 -20.52
CA ASP A 120 14.08 -3.44 -20.94
C ASP A 120 14.82 -2.82 -19.75
N PRO A 121 15.25 -3.66 -18.78
CA PRO A 121 15.84 -3.19 -17.54
C PRO A 121 17.17 -2.48 -17.72
N ASP A 122 17.90 -2.75 -18.79
CA ASP A 122 19.15 -2.05 -19.10
C ASP A 122 18.92 -0.54 -19.39
N HIS A 123 17.74 -0.18 -19.84
CA HIS A 123 17.30 1.20 -20.05
C HIS A 123 16.34 1.72 -18.98
N GLY A 124 16.24 1.02 -17.84
CA GLY A 124 15.40 1.43 -16.69
C GLY A 124 13.91 1.17 -16.87
N VAL A 125 13.52 0.33 -17.83
CA VAL A 125 12.13 -0.02 -18.10
C VAL A 125 11.86 -1.48 -17.69
N SER A 126 11.04 -1.69 -16.65
CA SER A 126 10.87 -3.01 -16.03
C SER A 126 9.41 -3.33 -15.74
N PHE A 127 8.53 -3.19 -16.75
CA PHE A 127 7.12 -3.55 -16.59
C PHE A 127 6.96 -5.06 -16.50
N ASN A 128 6.26 -5.51 -15.45
CA ASN A 128 5.98 -6.93 -15.25
C ASN A 128 4.54 -7.13 -14.75
N PRO A 129 3.60 -7.59 -15.59
CA PRO A 129 2.20 -7.75 -15.21
C PRO A 129 1.95 -8.89 -14.21
N TYR A 130 2.94 -9.77 -13.97
CA TYR A 130 2.86 -10.78 -12.93
C TYR A 130 3.10 -10.21 -11.52
N LYS A 131 3.52 -8.94 -11.42
CA LYS A 131 3.77 -8.28 -10.13
C LYS A 131 2.61 -7.37 -9.75
N LEU A 132 2.04 -7.63 -8.58
CA LEU A 132 1.08 -6.72 -7.94
C LEU A 132 1.88 -5.57 -7.30
N LEU A 133 1.58 -4.35 -7.69
CA LEU A 133 2.24 -3.13 -7.25
C LEU A 133 1.35 -2.38 -6.27
N LEU A 134 1.97 -1.76 -5.27
CA LEU A 134 1.29 -0.84 -4.38
C LEU A 134 0.83 0.43 -5.10
N ASP A 135 -0.25 1.01 -4.63
CA ASP A 135 -0.60 2.38 -4.97
C ASP A 135 0.40 3.35 -4.31
N PRO A 136 1.10 4.19 -5.07
CA PRO A 136 1.98 5.20 -4.50
C PRO A 136 1.29 6.18 -3.54
N TYR A 137 -0.04 6.29 -3.64
CA TYR A 137 -0.89 7.16 -2.82
C TYR A 137 -1.74 6.38 -1.81
N ALA A 138 -1.44 5.10 -1.58
CA ALA A 138 -2.15 4.29 -0.59
C ALA A 138 -2.09 4.93 0.80
N LYS A 139 -3.24 5.00 1.47
CA LYS A 139 -3.36 5.48 2.86
C LYS A 139 -3.21 4.37 3.88
N GLY A 140 -3.34 3.11 3.47
CA GLY A 140 -3.10 1.92 4.25
C GLY A 140 -2.28 0.90 3.46
N ILE A 141 -1.40 0.17 4.14
CA ILE A 141 -0.61 -0.92 3.57
C ILE A 141 -0.65 -2.09 4.55
N GLU A 142 -0.93 -3.27 4.04
CA GLU A 142 -0.99 -4.51 4.82
C GLU A 142 0.00 -5.53 4.27
N GLY A 143 0.58 -6.34 5.18
CA GLY A 143 1.58 -7.34 4.83
C GLY A 143 3.01 -6.80 4.77
N SER A 144 3.92 -7.64 4.34
CA SER A 144 5.34 -7.34 4.17
C SER A 144 5.88 -8.07 2.96
N MET A 145 6.97 -7.57 2.39
CA MET A 145 7.68 -8.28 1.34
C MET A 145 8.50 -9.41 1.97
N GLU A 146 8.26 -10.62 1.52
CA GLU A 146 9.04 -11.78 1.91
C GLU A 146 10.27 -11.96 1.02
N LEU A 147 11.31 -12.60 1.56
CA LEU A 147 12.49 -12.99 0.80
C LEU A 147 12.17 -14.27 0.01
N ASP A 148 11.40 -14.11 -1.06
CA ASP A 148 10.89 -15.17 -1.92
C ASP A 148 11.03 -14.76 -3.40
N PRO A 149 11.32 -15.70 -4.34
CA PRO A 149 11.41 -15.39 -5.77
C PRO A 149 10.17 -14.69 -6.34
N GLY A 150 8.98 -14.95 -5.78
CA GLY A 150 7.72 -14.27 -6.16
C GLY A 150 7.74 -12.77 -5.96
N ALA A 151 8.51 -12.25 -5.02
CA ALA A 151 8.61 -10.82 -4.74
C ALA A 151 9.44 -10.04 -5.78
N PHE A 152 10.25 -10.71 -6.60
CA PHE A 152 11.17 -10.05 -7.54
C PHE A 152 10.59 -10.02 -8.96
N SER A 153 10.80 -8.89 -9.64
CA SER A 153 10.35 -8.71 -11.04
C SER A 153 11.18 -9.49 -12.07
N TYR A 154 12.37 -9.91 -11.70
CA TYR A 154 13.30 -10.69 -12.52
C TYR A 154 13.43 -12.13 -12.01
N GLU A 155 13.91 -13.04 -12.85
CA GLU A 155 14.16 -14.42 -12.46
C GLU A 155 15.29 -14.50 -11.42
N CYS A 156 15.03 -15.13 -10.28
CA CYS A 156 16.00 -15.34 -9.23
C CYS A 156 15.68 -16.58 -8.40
N GLU A 157 16.66 -16.99 -7.59
CA GLU A 157 16.56 -18.04 -6.57
C GLU A 157 16.98 -17.50 -5.21
N ILE A 158 16.44 -18.07 -4.13
CA ILE A 158 16.90 -17.80 -2.78
C ILE A 158 17.79 -18.94 -2.32
N VAL A 159 19.10 -18.69 -2.21
CA VAL A 159 20.08 -19.69 -1.80
C VAL A 159 20.76 -19.24 -0.51
N ASN A 160 20.60 -20.03 0.56
CA ASN A 160 21.11 -19.71 1.89
C ASN A 160 20.69 -18.30 2.39
N GLY A 161 19.42 -17.94 2.17
CA GLY A 161 18.85 -16.65 2.56
C GLY A 161 19.37 -15.46 1.75
N LYS A 162 19.95 -15.69 0.57
CA LYS A 162 20.44 -14.64 -0.34
C LYS A 162 19.82 -14.76 -1.71
N VAL A 163 19.50 -13.61 -2.29
CA VAL A 163 19.00 -13.53 -3.68
C VAL A 163 20.13 -13.83 -4.65
N LYS A 164 19.88 -14.76 -5.56
CA LYS A 164 20.73 -15.11 -6.71
C LYS A 164 19.96 -14.85 -7.99
N GLY A 165 20.33 -13.82 -8.70
CA GLY A 165 19.69 -13.31 -9.91
C GLY A 165 20.20 -11.92 -10.23
N SER A 166 19.79 -11.39 -11.36
CA SER A 166 20.17 -10.04 -11.78
C SER A 166 18.90 -9.23 -12.07
N PRO A 167 18.76 -8.01 -11.54
CA PRO A 167 17.66 -7.11 -11.91
C PRO A 167 17.64 -6.75 -13.40
N PHE A 168 18.74 -7.02 -14.12
CA PHE A 168 18.86 -6.88 -15.57
C PHE A 168 18.62 -8.19 -16.32
N GLY A 169 18.24 -9.25 -15.62
CA GLY A 169 17.96 -10.57 -16.19
C GLY A 169 16.57 -10.72 -16.80
N PRO A 170 16.17 -11.95 -17.13
CA PRO A 170 14.84 -12.24 -17.67
C PRO A 170 13.73 -11.83 -16.70
N MET A 171 12.58 -11.50 -17.28
CA MET A 171 11.36 -11.17 -16.52
C MET A 171 10.83 -12.43 -15.82
N SER A 172 10.59 -12.34 -14.50
CA SER A 172 9.95 -13.42 -13.74
C SER A 172 8.47 -13.53 -14.07
N THR A 173 8.00 -14.77 -14.29
CA THR A 173 6.57 -15.08 -14.49
C THR A 173 5.88 -15.61 -13.22
N ILE A 174 6.60 -15.67 -12.09
CA ILE A 174 6.04 -16.02 -10.79
C ILE A 174 5.15 -14.88 -10.32
N ASP A 175 3.93 -15.21 -9.88
CA ASP A 175 3.00 -14.21 -9.34
C ASP A 175 3.47 -13.69 -7.98
N SER A 176 3.33 -12.39 -7.75
CA SER A 176 3.75 -11.79 -6.48
C SER A 176 2.66 -11.75 -5.41
N VAL A 177 1.41 -12.06 -5.72
CA VAL A 177 0.33 -12.09 -4.72
C VAL A 177 0.67 -13.10 -3.62
N GLY A 178 0.63 -12.64 -2.37
CA GLY A 178 1.04 -13.43 -1.20
C GLY A 178 2.52 -13.31 -0.82
N HIS A 179 3.36 -12.69 -1.67
CA HIS A 179 4.79 -12.46 -1.41
C HIS A 179 5.15 -10.99 -1.20
N VAL A 180 4.20 -10.10 -1.48
CA VAL A 180 4.37 -8.64 -1.37
C VAL A 180 3.22 -8.02 -0.56
N PRO A 181 3.44 -6.86 0.07
CA PRO A 181 2.37 -6.13 0.73
C PRO A 181 1.34 -5.61 -0.28
N VAL A 182 0.15 -5.31 0.20
CA VAL A 182 -0.97 -4.79 -0.58
C VAL A 182 -1.43 -3.44 -0.06
N SER A 183 -1.98 -2.62 -0.93
CA SER A 183 -2.63 -1.37 -0.55
C SER A 183 -3.98 -1.66 0.10
N VAL A 184 -4.36 -0.85 1.08
CA VAL A 184 -5.66 -0.91 1.76
C VAL A 184 -6.40 0.39 1.51
N ALA A 185 -7.63 0.28 1.05
CA ALA A 185 -8.52 1.41 0.83
C ALA A 185 -9.00 1.96 2.18
N ILE A 186 -8.80 3.25 2.43
CA ILE A 186 -9.24 3.92 3.66
C ILE A 186 -10.28 4.99 3.28
N ASP A 187 -11.49 4.84 3.79
CA ASP A 187 -12.54 5.85 3.65
C ASP A 187 -12.41 6.92 4.73
N ASP A 188 -11.67 7.97 4.44
CA ASP A 188 -11.45 9.09 5.36
C ASP A 188 -12.56 10.16 5.33
N ARG A 189 -13.64 9.96 4.57
CA ARG A 189 -14.78 10.92 4.51
C ARG A 189 -15.45 11.10 5.86
N ALA A 190 -15.48 10.08 6.70
CA ALA A 190 -16.05 10.16 8.05
C ALA A 190 -15.08 10.80 9.06
N THR A 191 -13.76 10.58 8.90
CA THR A 191 -12.72 11.08 9.81
C THR A 191 -12.34 12.54 9.53
N ASN A 192 -12.50 13.00 8.28
CA ASN A 192 -12.23 14.39 7.89
C ASN A 192 -13.30 15.38 8.34
N LYS A 193 -14.37 14.94 9.02
CA LYS A 193 -15.36 15.79 9.67
C LYS A 193 -14.88 16.25 11.05
N HIS A 194 -13.64 16.74 11.13
CA HIS A 194 -13.22 17.41 12.37
C HIS A 194 -13.90 18.77 12.48
N ASP A 195 -14.68 18.95 13.57
CA ASP A 195 -15.24 20.24 13.97
C ASP A 195 -14.10 21.20 14.34
N GLY A 196 -13.60 21.90 13.35
CA GLY A 196 -12.54 22.91 13.47
C GLY A 196 -11.12 22.36 13.33
N GLU A 197 -10.28 23.11 12.63
CA GLU A 197 -8.83 22.83 12.63
C GLU A 197 -8.30 23.06 14.06
N PRO A 198 -7.46 22.11 14.59
CA PRO A 198 -6.81 22.34 15.86
C PRO A 198 -5.99 23.62 15.75
N SER A 199 -6.22 24.56 16.67
CA SER A 199 -5.42 25.78 16.71
C SER A 199 -3.96 25.43 16.96
N HIS A 200 -3.09 25.72 15.99
CA HIS A 200 -1.66 25.58 16.20
C HIS A 200 -1.17 26.54 17.29
N PRO A 201 -0.38 26.06 18.26
CA PRO A 201 0.21 26.96 19.24
C PRO A 201 1.18 27.92 18.53
N HIS A 202 0.96 29.21 18.64
CA HIS A 202 1.84 30.24 18.07
C HIS A 202 3.05 30.46 18.98
N VAL A 203 4.05 29.56 18.92
CA VAL A 203 5.28 29.70 19.67
C VAL A 203 6.28 30.54 18.89
N ALA A 204 6.79 31.62 19.51
CA ALA A 204 7.84 32.45 18.89
C ALA A 204 9.12 31.63 18.67
N TRP A 205 9.82 31.85 17.57
CA TRP A 205 11.08 31.15 17.25
C TRP A 205 12.09 31.18 18.39
N SER A 206 12.22 32.31 19.08
CA SER A 206 13.13 32.45 20.23
C SER A 206 12.77 31.60 21.45
N LYS A 207 11.57 31.01 21.47
CA LYS A 207 11.06 30.13 22.53
C LYS A 207 10.83 28.70 22.04
N THR A 208 11.11 28.43 20.76
CA THR A 208 10.92 27.09 20.17
C THR A 208 12.02 26.14 20.65
N VAL A 209 11.61 25.01 21.20
CA VAL A 209 12.45 23.89 21.56
C VAL A 209 11.97 22.68 20.77
N ILE A 210 12.81 22.21 19.82
CA ILE A 210 12.51 21.07 18.97
C ILE A 210 13.14 19.82 19.60
N TYR A 211 12.36 18.74 19.74
CA TYR A 211 12.83 17.46 20.21
C TYR A 211 12.61 16.40 19.12
N GLU A 212 13.70 15.91 18.53
CA GLU A 212 13.63 14.82 17.57
C GLU A 212 13.52 13.48 18.31
N LEU A 213 12.57 12.63 17.90
CA LEU A 213 12.36 11.34 18.52
C LEU A 213 11.82 10.28 17.56
N HIS A 214 12.07 9.03 17.90
CA HIS A 214 11.52 7.86 17.23
C HIS A 214 10.28 7.35 17.97
N VAL A 215 9.13 7.19 17.30
CA VAL A 215 7.85 6.79 17.94
C VAL A 215 8.04 5.57 18.84
N LYS A 216 8.58 4.46 18.29
CA LYS A 216 8.80 3.23 19.06
C LYS A 216 9.88 3.39 20.13
N GLY A 217 11.01 4.00 19.77
CA GLY A 217 12.18 4.09 20.67
C GLY A 217 11.93 4.95 21.90
N PHE A 218 11.24 6.07 21.74
CA PHE A 218 11.02 7.03 22.81
C PHE A 218 10.20 6.46 23.97
N THR A 219 9.14 5.71 23.66
CA THR A 219 8.24 5.19 24.69
C THR A 219 8.44 3.70 25.02
N ALA A 220 9.35 2.99 24.34
CA ALA A 220 9.55 1.54 24.50
C ALA A 220 9.79 1.10 25.95
N ASN A 221 10.54 1.90 26.72
CA ASN A 221 10.88 1.65 28.11
C ASN A 221 10.28 2.68 29.09
N ALA A 222 9.27 3.45 28.66
CA ALA A 222 8.66 4.49 29.46
C ALA A 222 7.95 3.90 30.69
N PRO A 223 8.43 4.17 31.95
CA PRO A 223 7.84 3.58 33.14
C PRO A 223 6.46 4.18 33.46
N TRP A 224 6.16 5.36 32.97
CA TRP A 224 4.89 6.08 33.15
C TRP A 224 3.76 5.59 32.25
N LEU A 225 4.04 4.66 31.31
CA LEU A 225 3.04 4.12 30.38
C LEU A 225 2.64 2.69 30.71
N PRO A 226 1.37 2.33 30.51
CA PRO A 226 0.94 0.95 30.41
C PRO A 226 1.78 0.18 29.39
N LYS A 227 2.10 -1.08 29.66
CA LYS A 227 2.99 -1.88 28.80
C LYS A 227 2.48 -2.01 27.35
N GLU A 228 1.18 -2.13 27.19
CA GLU A 228 0.49 -2.28 25.91
C GLU A 228 0.56 -1.04 25.01
N LEU A 229 0.83 0.14 25.57
CA LEU A 229 0.96 1.39 24.83
C LEU A 229 2.42 1.75 24.51
N ARG A 230 3.39 1.06 25.12
CA ARG A 230 4.81 1.36 24.92
C ARG A 230 5.24 1.08 23.49
N GLY A 231 6.00 1.99 22.90
CA GLY A 231 6.50 1.88 21.53
C GLY A 231 5.44 2.09 20.44
N THR A 232 4.31 2.71 20.78
CA THR A 232 3.20 2.92 19.83
C THR A 232 2.85 4.40 19.67
N TYR A 233 2.10 4.73 18.61
CA TYR A 233 1.50 6.06 18.41
C TYR A 233 0.66 6.50 19.63
N ALA A 234 -0.18 5.59 20.16
CA ALA A 234 -1.02 5.86 21.31
C ALA A 234 -0.18 6.12 22.57
N GLY A 235 0.98 5.45 22.72
CA GLY A 235 1.92 5.72 23.80
C GLY A 235 2.56 7.10 23.69
N LEU A 236 2.90 7.54 22.49
CA LEU A 236 3.43 8.88 22.26
C LEU A 236 2.38 9.96 22.53
N ALA A 237 1.12 9.74 22.12
CA ALA A 237 0.01 10.65 22.34
C ALA A 237 -0.59 10.57 23.75
N HIS A 238 -0.10 9.69 24.63
CA HIS A 238 -0.63 9.54 25.98
C HIS A 238 -0.38 10.78 26.84
N PRO A 239 -1.37 11.23 27.66
CA PRO A 239 -1.22 12.44 28.49
C PRO A 239 0.05 12.49 29.35
N ALA A 240 0.46 11.36 29.94
CA ALA A 240 1.70 11.30 30.75
C ALA A 240 2.96 11.54 29.89
N THR A 241 2.98 11.11 28.63
CA THR A 241 4.08 11.39 27.70
C THR A 241 4.11 12.87 27.31
N LEU A 242 2.94 13.43 27.02
CA LEU A 242 2.82 14.87 26.69
C LEU A 242 3.26 15.74 27.88
N SER A 243 2.83 15.42 29.11
CA SER A 243 3.27 16.12 30.32
C SER A 243 4.80 16.05 30.50
N TYR A 244 5.39 14.87 30.31
CA TYR A 244 6.85 14.71 30.39
C TYR A 244 7.59 15.62 29.38
N LEU A 245 7.12 15.70 28.14
CA LEU A 245 7.73 16.56 27.13
C LEU A 245 7.52 18.05 27.44
N GLN A 246 6.35 18.43 27.95
CA GLN A 246 6.08 19.79 28.41
C GLN A 246 6.96 20.20 29.58
N ASP A 247 7.16 19.33 30.58
CA ASP A 247 8.03 19.57 31.74
C ASP A 247 9.50 19.75 31.29
N LEU A 248 9.94 19.12 30.22
CA LEU A 248 11.24 19.36 29.59
C LEU A 248 11.30 20.70 28.83
N GLY A 249 10.18 21.42 28.67
CA GLY A 249 10.10 22.65 27.90
C GLY A 249 10.03 22.46 26.38
N VAL A 250 9.73 21.25 25.91
CA VAL A 250 9.58 20.93 24.48
C VAL A 250 8.32 21.62 23.94
N THR A 251 8.45 22.32 22.82
CA THR A 251 7.35 23.00 22.14
C THR A 251 6.99 22.37 20.80
N SER A 252 7.92 21.62 20.23
CA SER A 252 7.76 20.99 18.93
C SER A 252 8.42 19.60 18.92
N ILE A 253 7.74 18.62 18.35
CA ILE A 253 8.28 17.27 18.18
C ILE A 253 8.61 17.09 16.71
N GLU A 254 9.83 16.64 16.41
CA GLU A 254 10.24 16.15 15.09
C GLU A 254 10.28 14.63 15.13
N LEU A 255 9.41 13.99 14.34
CA LEU A 255 9.35 12.54 14.31
C LEU A 255 10.32 11.97 13.28
N LEU A 256 11.16 10.99 13.68
CA LEU A 256 11.77 10.08 12.71
C LEU A 256 10.66 9.41 11.88
N PRO A 257 10.96 8.91 10.66
CA PRO A 257 9.92 8.50 9.72
C PRO A 257 8.85 7.59 10.32
N ILE A 258 7.60 7.99 10.12
CA ILE A 258 6.40 7.29 10.59
C ILE A 258 5.62 6.62 9.47
N GLN A 259 6.10 6.76 8.24
CA GLN A 259 5.50 6.17 7.04
C GLN A 259 5.78 4.66 6.99
N ALA A 260 4.88 3.94 6.32
CA ALA A 260 5.06 2.52 6.06
C ALA A 260 6.42 2.26 5.40
N LYS A 261 7.15 1.32 5.95
CA LYS A 261 8.54 1.01 5.56
C LYS A 261 8.73 -0.46 5.23
N GLN A 262 9.72 -0.74 4.43
CA GLN A 262 10.20 -2.10 4.15
C GLN A 262 11.69 -2.18 4.48
N SER A 263 12.10 -3.30 5.08
CA SER A 263 13.52 -3.53 5.30
C SER A 263 14.24 -3.74 3.97
N GLU A 264 15.37 -3.11 3.79
CA GLU A 264 16.22 -3.27 2.60
C GLU A 264 16.69 -4.73 2.47
N LEU A 265 16.89 -5.20 1.24
CA LEU A 265 17.27 -6.56 0.94
C LEU A 265 18.49 -7.04 1.75
N PHE A 266 19.54 -6.23 1.84
CA PHE A 266 20.75 -6.60 2.59
C PHE A 266 20.53 -6.75 4.10
N LEU A 267 19.51 -6.11 4.68
CA LEU A 267 19.10 -6.32 6.06
C LEU A 267 18.33 -7.63 6.21
N GLN A 268 17.39 -7.89 5.30
CA GLN A 268 16.60 -9.14 5.30
C GLN A 268 17.51 -10.37 5.15
N GLU A 269 18.49 -10.33 4.24
CA GLU A 269 19.50 -11.38 4.07
C GLU A 269 20.35 -11.65 5.33
N ARG A 270 20.35 -10.72 6.28
CA ARG A 270 21.05 -10.83 7.58
C ARG A 270 20.10 -11.07 8.75
N GLY A 271 18.80 -11.28 8.48
CA GLY A 271 17.77 -11.43 9.52
C GLY A 271 17.58 -10.17 10.36
N ARG A 272 17.82 -8.99 9.78
CA ARG A 272 17.68 -7.69 10.43
C ARG A 272 16.53 -6.89 9.83
N VAL A 273 16.08 -5.88 10.56
CA VAL A 273 15.01 -4.97 10.13
C VAL A 273 15.51 -3.53 10.08
N ASN A 274 14.91 -2.73 9.20
CA ASN A 274 15.09 -1.29 9.21
C ASN A 274 14.39 -0.70 10.43
N TYR A 275 15.16 -0.18 11.39
CA TYR A 275 14.61 0.40 12.63
C TYR A 275 14.20 1.86 12.43
N TRP A 276 15.01 2.65 11.74
CA TRP A 276 14.88 4.11 11.69
C TRP A 276 13.75 4.61 10.78
N GLY A 277 13.30 3.80 9.84
CA GLY A 277 12.18 4.14 8.96
C GLY A 277 12.56 4.79 7.62
N TYR A 278 13.85 5.00 7.33
CA TYR A 278 14.31 5.67 6.12
C TYR A 278 14.26 4.82 4.84
N SER A 279 13.63 3.65 4.88
CA SER A 279 13.30 2.84 3.70
C SER A 279 11.79 2.87 3.48
N THR A 280 11.26 4.02 3.10
CA THR A 280 9.82 4.28 2.95
C THR A 280 9.24 3.47 1.81
N LEU A 281 8.16 2.73 2.10
CA LEU A 281 7.39 1.95 1.14
C LEU A 281 6.17 2.74 0.63
N GLY A 282 5.48 3.45 1.53
CA GLY A 282 4.31 4.26 1.20
C GLY A 282 4.28 5.57 1.99
N TYR A 283 4.33 6.70 1.29
CA TYR A 283 4.45 8.02 1.93
C TYR A 283 3.18 8.50 2.61
N PHE A 284 2.02 7.95 2.25
CA PHE A 284 0.71 8.36 2.78
C PHE A 284 0.10 7.35 3.76
N ALA A 285 0.73 6.19 3.93
CA ALA A 285 0.34 5.16 4.87
C ALA A 285 1.21 5.23 6.14
N PRO A 286 0.63 5.11 7.35
CA PRO A 286 1.40 5.02 8.59
C PRO A 286 2.10 3.66 8.71
N GLU A 287 3.20 3.62 9.46
CA GLU A 287 3.90 2.38 9.80
C GLU A 287 3.07 1.54 10.79
N ALA A 288 2.53 0.42 10.32
CA ALA A 288 1.62 -0.43 11.09
C ALA A 288 2.25 -1.01 12.38
N SER A 289 3.58 -1.24 12.40
CA SER A 289 4.27 -1.77 13.58
C SER A 289 4.33 -0.79 14.77
N TYR A 290 3.96 0.47 14.57
CA TYR A 290 3.82 1.47 15.64
C TYR A 290 2.39 1.63 16.13
N ALA A 291 1.42 0.92 15.55
CA ALA A 291 0.06 0.85 16.05
C ALA A 291 -0.03 -0.04 17.30
N THR A 292 -1.09 0.10 18.09
CA THR A 292 -1.35 -0.81 19.20
C THR A 292 -1.67 -2.21 18.67
N LYS A 293 -1.41 -3.26 19.46
CA LYS A 293 -1.78 -4.64 19.05
C LYS A 293 -3.27 -4.76 18.70
N ARG A 294 -4.13 -4.11 19.49
CA ARG A 294 -5.57 -4.07 19.23
C ARG A 294 -5.90 -3.46 17.86
N SER A 295 -5.23 -2.37 17.48
CA SER A 295 -5.43 -1.76 16.16
C SER A 295 -4.89 -2.64 15.04
N GLN A 296 -3.71 -3.27 15.24
CA GLN A 296 -3.14 -4.20 14.25
C GLN A 296 -4.05 -5.42 14.01
N GLU A 297 -4.63 -5.99 15.09
CA GLU A 297 -5.57 -7.12 15.01
C GLU A 297 -6.91 -6.73 14.39
N ALA A 298 -7.31 -5.46 14.50
CA ALA A 298 -8.54 -4.93 13.88
C ALA A 298 -8.36 -4.53 12.41
N GLY A 299 -7.15 -4.63 11.85
CA GLY A 299 -6.85 -4.21 10.49
C GLY A 299 -6.85 -2.68 10.32
N ALA A 300 -6.59 -1.94 11.39
CA ALA A 300 -6.62 -0.48 11.41
C ALA A 300 -5.19 0.10 11.46
#